data_5068f8d74466556fe7565e9e3d3fbd76
#
_entry.id   5068f8d74466556fe7565e9e3d3fbd76
#
_cell.length_a   1.000
_cell.length_b   1.000
_cell.length_c   1.000
_cell.angle_alpha   90.00
_cell.angle_beta   90.00
_cell.angle_gamma   90.00
#
_symmetry.space_group_name_H-M   'P 1'
#
loop_
_entity.id
_entity.type
_entity.pdbx_description
1 polymer ?
#
loop_
_entity_poly.entity_id
_entity_poly.type
_entity_poly.pdbx_seq_one_letter_code
_entity_poly.pdbx_strand_id
1 'polypeptide(L)'
;CIRDRLYSTFGNNFVKTMIRLGKEKETLGVVFDQIGTPTYARDLARVIFTAIYKGVVPGVYHFSNEGVCSWYDFAKAIHRIAGITTCKVSPLHTNEYPAKAPRPHYSVLDKTKIKTTYNIEIPHWEESLEACIKELNA
;
A
#
# COMPACT_ATOMS: atom_id res chain seq x y z
N CYS A 1 3.19 8.80 -9.15
CA CYS A 1 2.46 8.90 -7.85
C CYS A 1 1.94 7.55 -7.35
N ILE A 2 1.45 6.70 -8.23
CA ILE A 2 0.91 5.36 -7.87
C ILE A 2 2.02 4.43 -7.36
N ARG A 3 3.23 4.58 -7.87
CA ARG A 3 4.42 3.82 -7.50
C ARG A 3 4.78 3.90 -6.01
N ASP A 4 4.44 4.99 -5.35
CA ASP A 4 4.84 5.23 -3.96
C ASP A 4 4.07 4.40 -2.93
N ARG A 5 2.97 3.76 -3.34
CA ARG A 5 2.19 2.85 -2.49
C ARG A 5 2.53 1.37 -2.71
N LEU A 6 3.49 1.05 -3.59
CA LEU A 6 3.98 -0.30 -3.79
C LEU A 6 4.90 -0.69 -2.63
N TYR A 7 4.68 -1.86 -2.06
CA TYR A 7 5.50 -2.40 -0.97
C TYR A 7 5.75 -3.90 -1.15
N SER A 8 6.82 -4.38 -0.52
CA SER A 8 7.21 -5.79 -0.50
C SER A 8 8.15 -6.07 0.68
N THR A 9 8.52 -7.33 0.85
CA THR A 9 9.59 -7.75 1.77
C THR A 9 10.98 -7.32 1.27
N PHE A 10 11.12 -6.98 -0.01
CA PHE A 10 12.37 -6.58 -0.64
C PHE A 10 12.49 -5.06 -0.78
N GLY A 11 13.74 -4.57 -0.82
CA GLY A 11 14.06 -3.18 -1.07
C GLY A 11 13.55 -2.22 0.02
N ASN A 12 13.63 -0.92 -0.26
CA ASN A 12 13.11 0.14 0.60
C ASN A 12 11.68 0.50 0.18
N ASN A 13 10.78 0.60 1.15
CA ASN A 13 9.39 0.96 0.94
C ASN A 13 8.76 1.56 2.21
N PHE A 14 7.54 2.06 2.08
CA PHE A 14 6.83 2.72 3.18
C PHE A 14 6.62 1.80 4.39
N VAL A 15 6.29 0.52 4.18
CA VAL A 15 6.05 -0.44 5.28
C VAL A 15 7.30 -0.59 6.14
N LYS A 16 8.44 -0.88 5.53
CA LYS A 16 9.73 -1.01 6.23
C LYS A 16 10.15 0.28 6.93
N THR A 17 9.90 1.42 6.28
CA THR A 17 10.18 2.74 6.86
C THR A 17 9.34 2.99 8.11
N MET A 18 8.03 2.69 8.07
CA MET A 18 7.14 2.85 9.22
C MET A 18 7.49 1.91 10.37
N ILE A 19 7.87 0.67 10.08
CA ILE A 19 8.35 -0.28 11.10
C ILE A 19 9.62 0.25 11.77
N ARG A 20 10.61 0.70 10.99
CA ARG A 20 11.86 1.25 11.52
C ARG A 20 11.61 2.50 12.36
N LEU A 21 10.92 3.48 11.82
CA LEU A 21 10.62 4.74 12.52
C LEU A 21 9.75 4.52 13.78
N GLY A 22 8.84 3.56 13.73
CA GLY A 22 8.02 3.20 14.89
C GLY A 22 8.80 2.58 16.04
N LYS A 23 9.96 1.98 15.77
CA LYS A 23 10.90 1.49 16.80
C LYS A 23 11.87 2.56 17.31
N GLU A 24 12.19 3.56 16.47
CA GLU A 24 13.17 4.59 16.76
C GLU A 24 12.56 5.87 17.40
N LYS A 25 11.28 6.15 17.14
CA LYS A 25 10.63 7.41 17.53
C LYS A 25 9.42 7.18 18.43
N GLU A 26 9.20 8.11 19.35
CA GLU A 26 8.00 8.12 20.20
C GLU A 26 6.77 8.69 19.50
N THR A 27 6.97 9.55 18.49
CA THR A 27 5.89 10.19 17.74
C THR A 27 6.21 10.27 16.24
N LEU A 28 5.19 10.06 15.41
CA LEU A 28 5.26 10.21 13.96
C LEU A 28 4.05 10.96 13.43
N GLY A 29 4.28 12.00 12.60
CA GLY A 29 3.23 12.67 11.86
C GLY A 29 3.07 12.03 10.47
N VAL A 30 1.86 11.63 10.08
CA VAL A 30 1.58 11.02 8.79
C VAL A 30 0.34 11.63 8.15
N VAL A 31 0.42 11.94 6.85
CA VAL A 31 -0.65 12.60 6.10
C VAL A 31 -1.92 11.74 6.04
N PHE A 32 -3.07 12.33 6.40
CA PHE A 32 -4.36 11.62 6.44
C PHE A 32 -5.30 11.98 5.30
N ASP A 33 -5.11 13.13 4.65
CA ASP A 33 -5.99 13.67 3.61
C ASP A 33 -5.58 13.31 2.17
N GLN A 34 -4.74 12.29 2.01
CA GLN A 34 -4.38 11.68 0.73
C GLN A 34 -4.82 10.22 0.72
N ILE A 35 -5.92 9.96 0.02
CA ILE A 35 -6.59 8.65 -0.05
C ILE A 35 -6.18 7.89 -1.30
N GLY A 36 -5.88 6.63 -1.15
CA GLY A 36 -5.55 5.71 -2.24
C GLY A 36 -5.52 4.28 -1.75
N THR A 37 -4.93 3.37 -2.52
CA THR A 37 -4.82 1.98 -2.13
C THR A 37 -3.35 1.53 -2.15
N PRO A 38 -2.85 0.92 -1.06
CA PRO A 38 -1.55 0.25 -1.08
C PRO A 38 -1.55 -0.92 -2.05
N THR A 39 -0.39 -1.24 -2.62
CA THR A 39 -0.23 -2.35 -3.55
C THR A 39 0.88 -3.27 -3.08
N TYR A 40 0.55 -4.51 -2.75
CA TYR A 40 1.54 -5.53 -2.43
C TYR A 40 2.16 -6.07 -3.72
N ALA A 41 3.47 -5.97 -3.86
CA ALA A 41 4.17 -6.36 -5.08
C ALA A 41 3.98 -7.83 -5.46
N ARG A 42 3.82 -8.73 -4.47
CA ARG A 42 3.55 -10.15 -4.69
C ARG A 42 2.19 -10.37 -5.35
N ASP A 43 1.16 -9.62 -4.96
CA ASP A 43 -0.17 -9.72 -5.58
C ASP A 43 -0.13 -9.19 -7.01
N LEU A 44 0.57 -8.08 -7.25
CA LEU A 44 0.79 -7.57 -8.61
C LEU A 44 1.51 -8.61 -9.48
N ALA A 45 2.57 -9.24 -8.96
CA ALA A 45 3.29 -10.29 -9.68
C ALA A 45 2.37 -11.48 -10.03
N ARG A 46 1.54 -11.94 -9.08
CA ARG A 46 0.55 -13.01 -9.34
C ARG A 46 -0.41 -12.66 -10.48
N VAL A 47 -0.89 -11.42 -10.52
CA VAL A 47 -1.79 -10.94 -11.58
C VAL A 47 -1.07 -10.92 -12.94
N ILE A 48 0.19 -10.47 -12.98
CA ILE A 48 1.01 -10.49 -14.20
C ILE A 48 1.19 -11.94 -14.71
N PHE A 49 1.56 -12.87 -13.81
CA PHE A 49 1.68 -14.29 -14.19
C PHE A 49 0.36 -14.90 -14.64
N THR A 50 -0.76 -14.55 -14.00
CA THR A 50 -2.09 -15.00 -14.41
C THR A 50 -2.44 -14.50 -15.81
N ALA A 51 -2.14 -13.24 -16.12
CA ALA A 51 -2.36 -12.67 -17.45
C ALA A 51 -1.51 -13.38 -18.53
N ILE A 52 -0.25 -13.67 -18.23
CA ILE A 52 0.63 -14.43 -19.14
C ILE A 52 0.08 -15.84 -19.36
N TYR A 53 -0.28 -16.55 -18.29
CA TYR A 53 -0.76 -17.92 -18.36
C TYR A 53 -2.10 -18.06 -19.10
N LYS A 54 -3.03 -17.12 -18.88
CA LYS A 54 -4.35 -17.11 -19.55
C LYS A 54 -4.32 -16.54 -20.98
N GLY A 55 -3.19 -16.03 -21.42
CA GLY A 55 -3.02 -15.35 -22.71
C GLY A 55 -3.18 -13.83 -22.57
N VAL A 56 -2.16 -13.10 -22.98
CA VAL A 56 -2.14 -11.64 -22.86
C VAL A 56 -3.18 -11.00 -23.78
N VAL A 57 -4.12 -10.26 -23.20
CA VAL A 57 -5.06 -9.40 -23.93
C VAL A 57 -4.49 -7.99 -23.94
N PRO A 58 -4.11 -7.44 -25.11
CA PRO A 58 -3.53 -6.10 -25.19
C PRO A 58 -4.45 -5.01 -24.64
N GLY A 59 -3.88 -4.07 -23.90
CA GLY A 59 -4.64 -2.95 -23.34
C GLY A 59 -3.97 -2.34 -22.10
N VAL A 60 -4.54 -1.23 -21.65
CA VAL A 60 -4.15 -0.59 -20.39
C VAL A 60 -5.03 -1.13 -19.27
N TYR A 61 -4.42 -1.59 -18.19
CA TYR A 61 -5.07 -2.13 -17.02
C TYR A 61 -4.56 -1.41 -15.76
N HIS A 62 -5.46 -1.20 -14.80
CA HIS A 62 -5.10 -0.70 -13.49
C HIS A 62 -5.10 -1.84 -12.47
N PHE A 63 -4.14 -1.82 -11.56
CA PHE A 63 -4.05 -2.75 -10.45
C PHE A 63 -3.61 -2.04 -9.17
N SER A 64 -4.29 -2.34 -8.09
CA SER A 64 -3.92 -2.15 -6.69
C SER A 64 -4.69 -3.18 -5.87
N ASN A 65 -4.36 -3.35 -4.59
CA ASN A 65 -5.20 -4.16 -3.71
C ASN A 65 -6.60 -3.55 -3.56
N GLU A 66 -7.58 -4.31 -3.06
CA GLU A 66 -8.93 -3.78 -2.78
C GLU A 66 -8.95 -2.91 -1.53
N GLY A 67 -9.99 -2.09 -1.41
CA GLY A 67 -10.16 -1.13 -0.31
C GLY A 67 -9.42 0.17 -0.54
N VAL A 68 -9.57 1.08 0.40
CA VAL A 68 -8.94 2.41 0.38
C VAL A 68 -8.44 2.78 1.77
N CYS A 69 -7.37 3.56 1.85
CA CYS A 69 -6.89 4.13 3.10
C CYS A 69 -6.08 5.41 2.85
N SER A 70 -5.95 6.24 3.88
CA SER A 70 -4.96 7.30 3.89
C SER A 70 -3.55 6.75 4.21
N TRP A 71 -2.52 7.57 4.05
CA TRP A 71 -1.19 7.22 4.54
C TRP A 71 -1.18 7.03 6.06
N TYR A 72 -1.97 7.83 6.79
CA TYR A 72 -2.14 7.72 8.23
C TYR A 72 -2.74 6.38 8.63
N ASP A 73 -3.86 5.97 8.01
CA ASP A 73 -4.48 4.66 8.28
C ASP A 73 -3.53 3.52 7.98
N PHE A 74 -2.80 3.62 6.86
CA PHE A 74 -1.80 2.62 6.49
C PHE A 74 -0.68 2.51 7.52
N ALA A 75 -0.13 3.63 8.01
CA ALA A 75 0.88 3.64 9.07
C ALA A 75 0.36 3.06 10.39
N LYS A 76 -0.89 3.38 10.76
CA LYS A 76 -1.56 2.81 11.94
C LYS A 76 -1.71 1.29 11.83
N ALA A 77 -2.13 0.79 10.67
CA ALA A 77 -2.27 -0.64 10.42
C ALA A 77 -0.91 -1.36 10.47
N ILE A 78 0.14 -0.76 9.89
CA ILE A 78 1.52 -1.30 9.94
C ILE A 78 1.97 -1.46 11.40
N HIS A 79 1.82 -0.41 12.22
CA HIS A 79 2.22 -0.48 13.63
C HIS A 79 1.41 -1.52 14.41
N ARG A 80 0.08 -1.57 14.21
CA ARG A 80 -0.80 -2.56 14.84
C ARG A 80 -0.37 -4.00 14.52
N ILE A 81 -0.16 -4.30 13.23
CA ILE A 81 0.19 -5.65 12.77
C ILE A 81 1.63 -6.02 13.18
N ALA A 82 2.56 -5.06 13.16
CA ALA A 82 3.94 -5.27 13.59
C ALA A 82 4.13 -5.28 15.12
N GLY A 83 3.06 -5.08 15.91
CA GLY A 83 3.12 -5.06 17.38
C GLY A 83 3.86 -3.85 17.96
N ILE A 84 3.93 -2.73 17.24
CA ILE A 84 4.61 -1.50 17.69
C ILE A 84 3.62 -0.65 18.47
N THR A 85 3.82 -0.55 19.79
CA THR A 85 2.96 0.20 20.71
C THR A 85 3.62 1.43 21.27
N THR A 86 4.93 1.60 21.10
CA THR A 86 5.74 2.68 21.70
C THR A 86 5.67 3.98 20.92
N CYS A 87 5.25 3.95 19.64
CA CYS A 87 5.21 5.11 18.78
C CYS A 87 3.77 5.59 18.56
N LYS A 88 3.50 6.86 18.91
CA LYS A 88 2.22 7.51 18.63
C LYS A 88 2.20 8.06 17.20
N VAL A 89 1.33 7.55 16.35
CA VAL A 89 1.10 8.11 15.01
C VAL A 89 0.00 9.15 15.09
N SER A 90 0.30 10.37 14.61
CA SER A 90 -0.62 11.53 14.58
C SER A 90 -0.96 11.91 13.15
N PRO A 91 -2.22 12.30 12.84
CA PRO A 91 -2.59 12.73 11.50
C PRO A 91 -2.02 14.13 11.20
N LEU A 92 -1.58 14.35 9.97
CA LEU A 92 -1.16 15.63 9.41
C LEU A 92 -1.99 15.97 8.17
N HIS A 93 -2.25 17.24 7.94
CA HIS A 93 -2.74 17.72 6.65
C HIS A 93 -1.61 17.75 5.61
N THR A 94 -1.98 17.70 4.33
CA THR A 94 -1.01 17.75 3.21
C THR A 94 -0.12 19.00 3.27
N ASN A 95 -0.67 20.15 3.67
CA ASN A 95 0.07 21.40 3.79
C ASN A 95 1.06 21.47 4.98
N GLU A 96 0.91 20.58 5.95
CA GLU A 96 1.82 20.46 7.08
C GLU A 96 3.04 19.57 6.78
N TYR A 97 3.01 18.84 5.64
CA TYR A 97 4.08 17.95 5.21
C TYR A 97 4.86 18.54 4.02
N PRO A 98 6.17 18.78 4.15
CA PRO A 98 6.99 19.38 3.09
C PRO A 98 7.22 18.37 1.95
N ALA A 99 6.27 18.29 1.00
CA ALA A 99 6.41 17.45 -0.17
C ALA A 99 6.98 18.25 -1.36
N LYS A 100 7.93 17.65 -2.10
CA LYS A 100 8.53 18.25 -3.31
C LYS A 100 7.55 18.39 -4.47
N ALA A 101 6.48 17.59 -4.50
CA ALA A 101 5.49 17.60 -5.55
C ALA A 101 4.08 17.56 -4.96
N PRO A 102 3.11 18.30 -5.55
CA PRO A 102 1.71 18.23 -5.14
C PRO A 102 1.17 16.81 -5.41
N ARG A 103 0.39 16.30 -4.46
CA ARG A 103 -0.24 14.98 -4.56
C ARG A 103 -1.75 15.12 -4.49
N PRO A 104 -2.51 14.34 -5.27
CA PRO A 104 -3.96 14.40 -5.22
C PRO A 104 -4.48 13.89 -3.86
N HIS A 105 -5.60 14.46 -3.41
CA HIS A 105 -6.29 13.99 -2.21
C HIS A 105 -6.94 12.63 -2.40
N TYR A 106 -7.29 12.28 -3.64
CA TYR A 106 -7.92 11.01 -3.98
C TYR A 106 -7.27 10.39 -5.23
N SER A 107 -6.75 9.18 -5.11
CA SER A 107 -6.01 8.47 -6.17
C SER A 107 -6.36 6.98 -6.24
N VAL A 108 -7.63 6.65 -6.02
CA VAL A 108 -8.14 5.28 -6.10
C VAL A 108 -8.32 4.87 -7.56
N LEU A 109 -7.90 3.65 -7.90
CA LEU A 109 -8.00 3.08 -9.24
C LEU A 109 -9.24 2.19 -9.38
N ASP A 110 -9.92 2.29 -10.50
CA ASP A 110 -10.92 1.30 -10.91
C ASP A 110 -10.20 0.07 -11.50
N LYS A 111 -10.42 -1.08 -10.88
CA LYS A 111 -9.82 -2.37 -11.25
C LYS A 111 -10.78 -3.31 -11.97
N THR A 112 -11.98 -2.84 -12.30
CA THR A 112 -13.02 -3.66 -12.94
C THR A 112 -12.51 -4.34 -14.20
N LYS A 113 -11.81 -3.62 -15.07
CA LYS A 113 -11.29 -4.17 -16.33
C LYS A 113 -10.36 -5.35 -16.12
N ILE A 114 -9.36 -5.26 -15.23
CA ILE A 114 -8.42 -6.37 -15.01
C ILE A 114 -9.10 -7.56 -14.35
N LYS A 115 -10.03 -7.31 -13.41
CA LYS A 115 -10.81 -8.36 -12.74
C LYS A 115 -11.68 -9.14 -13.71
N THR A 116 -12.41 -8.46 -14.57
CA THR A 116 -13.30 -9.10 -15.56
C THR A 116 -12.54 -9.78 -16.70
N THR A 117 -11.47 -9.14 -17.23
CA THR A 117 -10.69 -9.71 -18.34
C THR A 117 -10.02 -11.02 -17.95
N TYR A 118 -9.47 -11.11 -16.76
CA TYR A 118 -8.71 -12.29 -16.32
C TYR A 118 -9.46 -13.15 -15.30
N ASN A 119 -10.69 -12.81 -14.95
CA ASN A 119 -11.49 -13.49 -13.92
C ASN A 119 -10.65 -13.75 -12.66
N ILE A 120 -10.21 -12.66 -12.03
CA ILE A 120 -9.38 -12.67 -10.83
C ILE A 120 -10.07 -11.97 -9.66
N GLU A 121 -9.80 -12.46 -8.46
CA GLU A 121 -10.07 -11.77 -7.21
C GLU A 121 -8.80 -11.09 -6.70
N ILE A 122 -8.96 -9.88 -6.15
CA ILE A 122 -7.87 -9.10 -5.62
C ILE A 122 -8.04 -9.04 -4.10
N PRO A 123 -7.01 -9.41 -3.32
CA PRO A 123 -7.09 -9.34 -1.85
C PRO A 123 -7.27 -7.90 -1.35
N HIS A 124 -7.92 -7.76 -0.20
CA HIS A 124 -7.98 -6.49 0.52
C HIS A 124 -6.59 -6.05 0.98
N TRP A 125 -6.33 -4.76 1.00
CA TRP A 125 -4.99 -4.23 1.31
C TRP A 125 -4.49 -4.61 2.71
N GLU A 126 -5.39 -4.75 3.71
CA GLU A 126 -4.99 -5.19 5.07
C GLU A 126 -4.55 -6.65 5.09
N GLU A 127 -5.24 -7.54 4.39
CA GLU A 127 -4.87 -8.96 4.28
C GLU A 127 -3.47 -9.12 3.67
N SER A 128 -3.22 -8.37 2.60
CA SER A 128 -1.91 -8.37 1.93
C SER A 128 -0.81 -7.75 2.79
N LEU A 129 -1.15 -6.73 3.59
CA LEU A 129 -0.22 -6.13 4.55
C LEU A 129 0.15 -7.12 5.67
N GLU A 130 -0.83 -7.84 6.21
CA GLU A 130 -0.59 -8.88 7.21
C GLU A 130 0.34 -9.98 6.68
N ALA A 131 0.09 -10.45 5.44
CA ALA A 131 0.93 -11.43 4.78
C ALA A 131 2.38 -10.93 4.61
N CYS A 132 2.55 -9.67 4.18
CA CYS A 132 3.87 -9.07 4.01
C CYS A 132 4.63 -8.94 5.33
N ILE A 133 3.98 -8.45 6.39
CA ILE A 133 4.63 -8.27 7.70
C ILE A 133 4.97 -9.63 8.32
N LYS A 134 4.13 -10.64 8.16
CA LYS A 134 4.42 -12.01 8.59
C LYS A 134 5.67 -12.55 7.90
N GLU A 135 5.83 -12.34 6.61
CA GLU A 135 7.04 -12.73 5.87
C GLU A 135 8.29 -11.94 6.32
N LEU A 136 8.15 -10.67 6.69
CA LEU A 136 9.25 -9.85 7.21
C LEU A 136 9.77 -10.31 8.58
N ASN A 137 8.91 -10.96 9.36
CA ASN A 137 9.22 -11.46 10.70
C ASN A 137 9.62 -12.94 10.72
N ALA A 138 9.50 -13.63 9.60
CA ALA A 138 9.91 -15.02 9.44
C ALA A 138 11.40 -15.14 9.16
#